data_18421c963e10d8035aef1245e8a63bcb
#
_entry.id   18421c963e10d8035aef1245e8a63bcb
#
_cell.length_a   1.000
_cell.length_b   1.000
_cell.length_c   1.000
_cell.angle_alpha   90.00
_cell.angle_beta   90.00
_cell.angle_gamma   90.00
#
_symmetry.space_group_name_H-M   'P 1'
#
loop_
_entity.id
_entity.type
_entity.pdbx_description
1 polymer ?
#
loop_
_entity_poly.entity_id
_entity_poly.type
_entity_poly.pdbx_seq_one_letter_code
_entity_poly.pdbx_strand_id
1 'polypeptide(L)'
;MRTFLKNGTGLVPCDKWEPNCWVNVVKPTIQDKKYLTETLKVPEAFYDDIEDVDERPRIEVEDGWCFILMRIPCKLQDENTSFTTVPLGVMFKDDVFVSVCFFKTDIIPDFIQYTKRKNIQFTDNINFVFRLLLSSSIWFLKYLKQINIQTKAAEKQLESSVRNEELHTLLRLEKCLVYFTTSLRGNDILTHRLKNMRGAKEVYDPDLVEDVEIESKQALEQSIVYSEVLSGMMDAYASVISNNLNIVMKRLTSVSLVL
;
A
#
# COMPACT_ATOMS: atom_id res chain seq x y z
N MET A 1 3.06 7.57 17.31
CA MET A 1 2.75 6.72 18.49
C MET A 1 3.62 5.47 18.42
N ARG A 2 4.41 5.22 19.45
CA ARG A 2 5.32 4.06 19.55
C ARG A 2 4.70 2.97 20.41
N THR A 3 4.79 1.73 19.97
CA THR A 3 4.33 0.54 20.69
C THR A 3 5.43 -0.52 20.67
N PHE A 4 5.55 -1.28 21.74
CA PHE A 4 6.48 -2.40 21.86
C PHE A 4 5.67 -3.69 21.87
N LEU A 5 6.08 -4.65 21.06
CA LEU A 5 5.38 -5.91 20.89
C LEU A 5 6.40 -7.07 20.97
N LYS A 6 6.09 -8.11 21.66
CA LYS A 6 6.94 -9.30 21.77
C LYS A 6 6.19 -10.58 21.40
N ASN A 7 6.95 -11.60 21.09
CA ASN A 7 6.41 -12.93 20.88
C ASN A 7 5.72 -13.47 22.15
N GLY A 8 4.53 -14.00 21.95
CA GLY A 8 3.74 -14.62 22.98
C GLY A 8 2.70 -15.51 22.31
N THR A 9 1.44 -15.44 22.68
CA THR A 9 0.35 -15.96 21.86
C THR A 9 0.12 -14.98 20.71
N GLY A 10 0.92 -15.08 19.63
CA GLY A 10 1.12 -14.06 18.63
C GLY A 10 1.93 -12.87 19.17
N LEU A 11 1.70 -11.68 18.60
CA LEU A 11 2.32 -10.44 19.06
C LEU A 11 1.54 -9.86 20.24
N VAL A 12 2.18 -9.72 21.38
CA VAL A 12 1.59 -9.16 22.60
C VAL A 12 2.30 -7.87 23.01
N PRO A 13 1.59 -6.84 23.46
CA PRO A 13 2.19 -5.60 23.94
C PRO A 13 3.11 -5.83 25.14
N CYS A 14 4.19 -5.05 25.22
CA CYS A 14 5.02 -4.90 26.41
C CYS A 14 5.23 -3.39 26.72
N ASP A 15 5.53 -3.09 27.98
CA ASP A 15 5.56 -1.69 28.47
C ASP A 15 6.81 -0.92 28.03
N LYS A 16 7.90 -1.64 27.78
CA LYS A 16 9.20 -1.07 27.41
C LYS A 16 9.90 -1.93 26.38
N TRP A 17 10.92 -1.36 25.78
CA TRP A 17 11.80 -2.11 24.88
C TRP A 17 12.50 -3.25 25.62
N GLU A 18 12.50 -4.40 25.01
CA GLU A 18 13.24 -5.62 25.41
C GLU A 18 13.94 -6.16 24.17
N PRO A 19 15.09 -6.89 24.29
CA PRO A 19 15.73 -7.55 23.16
C PRO A 19 14.74 -8.40 22.34
N ASN A 20 14.83 -8.33 21.03
CA ASN A 20 13.94 -9.04 20.09
C ASN A 20 12.45 -8.66 20.17
N CYS A 21 12.10 -7.52 20.79
CA CYS A 21 10.76 -6.99 20.63
C CYS A 21 10.64 -6.18 19.34
N TRP A 22 9.46 -6.18 18.76
CA TRP A 22 9.12 -5.29 17.65
C TRP A 22 8.75 -3.89 18.16
N VAL A 23 9.53 -2.90 17.75
CA VAL A 23 9.24 -1.47 18.00
C VAL A 23 8.45 -0.94 16.80
N ASN A 24 7.14 -0.80 16.95
CA ASN A 24 6.29 -0.29 15.89
C ASN A 24 5.97 1.20 16.13
N VAL A 25 6.30 2.05 15.18
CA VAL A 25 6.12 3.50 15.25
C VAL A 25 5.20 3.98 14.12
N VAL A 26 4.02 4.45 14.49
CA VAL A 26 3.02 5.00 13.56
C VAL A 26 2.83 6.48 13.84
N LYS A 27 2.89 7.32 12.80
CA LYS A 27 2.87 8.79 12.91
C LYS A 27 3.92 9.26 13.94
N PRO A 28 5.22 9.06 13.64
CA PRO A 28 6.29 9.38 14.57
C PRO A 28 6.25 10.85 14.99
N THR A 29 6.62 11.09 16.24
CA THR A 29 6.88 12.42 16.80
C THR A 29 8.38 12.70 16.80
N ILE A 30 8.77 13.96 17.08
CA ILE A 30 10.19 14.33 17.28
C ILE A 30 10.83 13.48 18.40
N GLN A 31 10.07 13.14 19.44
CA GLN A 31 10.55 12.28 20.52
C GLN A 31 10.75 10.83 20.04
N ASP A 32 9.90 10.34 19.13
CA ASP A 32 10.07 9.03 18.54
C ASP A 32 11.31 8.99 17.64
N LYS A 33 11.55 10.04 16.81
CA LYS A 33 12.79 10.17 16.01
C LYS A 33 14.03 10.11 16.89
N LYS A 34 14.08 10.92 17.95
CA LYS A 34 15.21 10.91 18.91
C LYS A 34 15.42 9.54 19.56
N TYR A 35 14.35 8.88 19.96
CA TYR A 35 14.45 7.55 20.55
C TYR A 35 15.03 6.52 19.56
N LEU A 36 14.59 6.55 18.31
CA LEU A 36 15.10 5.65 17.28
C LEU A 36 16.60 5.91 16.99
N THR A 37 16.98 7.17 16.80
CA THR A 37 18.35 7.52 16.38
C THR A 37 19.34 7.54 17.56
N GLU A 38 18.95 8.07 18.71
CA GLU A 38 19.86 8.25 19.85
C GLU A 38 19.90 7.01 20.75
N THR A 39 18.76 6.33 21.00
CA THR A 39 18.68 5.18 21.91
C THR A 39 18.88 3.87 21.18
N LEU A 40 18.13 3.64 20.11
CA LEU A 40 18.22 2.39 19.33
C LEU A 40 19.30 2.41 18.24
N LYS A 41 19.93 3.59 18.00
CA LYS A 41 21.00 3.78 17.01
C LYS A 41 20.59 3.45 15.57
N VAL A 42 19.30 3.62 15.25
CA VAL A 42 18.81 3.54 13.86
C VAL A 42 19.47 4.66 13.04
N PRO A 43 20.05 4.38 11.86
CA PRO A 43 20.59 5.41 10.98
C PRO A 43 19.52 6.46 10.61
N GLU A 44 19.86 7.74 10.76
CA GLU A 44 18.91 8.83 10.50
C GLU A 44 18.48 8.87 9.03
N ALA A 45 19.39 8.54 8.10
CA ALA A 45 19.09 8.48 6.68
C ALA A 45 17.93 7.51 6.37
N PHE A 46 17.88 6.34 7.02
CA PHE A 46 16.77 5.40 6.84
C PHE A 46 15.43 5.95 7.35
N TYR A 47 15.47 6.73 8.43
CA TYR A 47 14.27 7.37 8.93
C TYR A 47 13.76 8.44 7.95
N ASP A 48 14.65 9.28 7.42
CA ASP A 48 14.32 10.36 6.49
C ASP A 48 13.79 9.81 5.15
N ASP A 49 14.33 8.68 4.67
CA ASP A 49 13.82 7.99 3.49
C ASP A 49 12.38 7.48 3.65
N ILE A 50 11.97 7.07 4.86
CA ILE A 50 10.58 6.64 5.11
C ILE A 50 9.62 7.84 5.12
N GLU A 51 10.10 9.03 5.46
CA GLU A 51 9.31 10.27 5.44
C GLU A 51 8.96 10.71 4.03
N ASP A 52 9.81 10.39 3.04
CA ASP A 52 9.54 10.68 1.63
C ASP A 52 8.41 9.76 1.11
N VAL A 53 7.25 10.38 0.84
CA VAL A 53 6.05 9.67 0.36
C VAL A 53 6.26 9.01 -1.00
N ASP A 54 7.19 9.51 -1.82
CA ASP A 54 7.44 9.01 -3.17
C ASP A 54 8.58 7.98 -3.23
N GLU A 55 9.20 7.65 -2.08
CA GLU A 55 10.31 6.73 -2.01
C GLU A 55 9.94 5.32 -2.49
N ARG A 56 10.90 4.65 -3.14
CA ARG A 56 10.68 3.37 -3.83
C ARG A 56 11.03 2.17 -2.95
N PRO A 57 10.32 1.03 -3.10
CA PRO A 57 10.67 -0.21 -2.43
C PRO A 57 12.11 -0.63 -2.70
N ARG A 58 12.86 -0.91 -1.63
CA ARG A 58 14.26 -1.34 -1.71
C ARG A 58 14.74 -2.03 -0.45
N ILE A 59 15.90 -2.66 -0.56
CA ILE A 59 16.67 -3.22 0.55
C ILE A 59 18.03 -2.55 0.53
N GLU A 60 18.48 -2.12 1.69
CA GLU A 60 19.83 -1.63 1.94
C GLU A 60 20.42 -2.36 3.14
N VAL A 61 21.73 -2.60 3.07
CA VAL A 61 22.51 -3.17 4.18
C VAL A 61 23.70 -2.26 4.40
N GLU A 62 23.72 -1.54 5.51
CA GLU A 62 24.77 -0.60 5.86
C GLU A 62 25.08 -0.72 7.35
N ASP A 63 26.38 -0.78 7.69
CA ASP A 63 26.89 -0.88 9.07
C ASP A 63 26.24 -1.98 9.93
N GLY A 64 25.87 -3.10 9.30
CA GLY A 64 25.19 -4.22 9.93
C GLY A 64 23.68 -4.00 10.12
N TRP A 65 23.14 -2.86 9.76
CA TRP A 65 21.71 -2.63 9.65
C TRP A 65 21.17 -3.20 8.34
N CYS A 66 20.01 -3.86 8.42
CA CYS A 66 19.21 -4.18 7.26
C CYS A 66 18.00 -3.22 7.24
N PHE A 67 17.88 -2.46 6.18
CA PHE A 67 16.76 -1.57 5.92
C PHE A 67 15.93 -2.09 4.76
N ILE A 68 14.65 -2.23 4.97
CA ILE A 68 13.69 -2.69 3.99
C ILE A 68 12.57 -1.67 3.92
N LEU A 69 12.43 -1.03 2.77
CA LEU A 69 11.32 -0.13 2.50
C LEU A 69 10.33 -0.82 1.57
N MET A 70 9.09 -0.96 2.00
CA MET A 70 7.99 -1.48 1.20
C MET A 70 6.87 -0.45 1.06
N ARG A 71 6.06 -0.58 0.03
CA ARG A 71 4.86 0.26 -0.16
C ARG A 71 3.63 -0.51 0.27
N ILE A 72 2.84 0.07 1.16
CA ILE A 72 1.60 -0.53 1.65
C ILE A 72 0.39 0.30 1.25
N PRO A 73 -0.76 -0.33 0.96
CA PRO A 73 -1.95 0.40 0.60
C PRO A 73 -2.55 1.10 1.83
N CYS A 74 -3.06 2.31 1.60
CA CYS A 74 -3.64 3.14 2.64
C CYS A 74 -4.96 3.75 2.16
N LYS A 75 -5.97 3.75 3.03
CA LYS A 75 -7.21 4.49 2.81
C LYS A 75 -7.07 5.87 3.43
N LEU A 76 -7.20 6.90 2.63
CA LEU A 76 -7.21 8.28 3.11
C LEU A 76 -8.62 8.68 3.55
N GLN A 77 -8.69 9.58 4.53
CA GLN A 77 -9.95 10.20 4.96
C GLN A 77 -10.29 11.46 4.14
N ASP A 78 -9.51 11.74 3.11
CA ASP A 78 -9.68 12.90 2.25
C ASP A 78 -10.74 12.62 1.17
N GLU A 79 -11.62 13.59 0.91
CA GLU A 79 -12.69 13.48 -0.09
C GLU A 79 -12.15 13.33 -1.53
N ASN A 80 -10.91 13.75 -1.78
CA ASN A 80 -10.33 13.78 -3.12
C ASN A 80 -9.60 12.50 -3.54
N THR A 81 -9.16 11.64 -2.61
CA THR A 81 -8.47 10.40 -2.95
C THR A 81 -8.85 9.32 -1.95
N SER A 82 -9.60 8.31 -2.41
CA SER A 82 -10.08 7.23 -1.53
C SER A 82 -8.96 6.31 -1.06
N PHE A 83 -7.98 6.03 -1.94
CA PHE A 83 -6.89 5.08 -1.69
C PHE A 83 -5.56 5.60 -2.27
N THR A 84 -4.48 5.30 -1.57
CA THR A 84 -3.11 5.57 -2.00
C THR A 84 -2.18 4.49 -1.49
N THR A 85 -0.88 4.65 -1.70
CA THR A 85 0.15 3.82 -1.08
C THR A 85 1.13 4.69 -0.32
N VAL A 86 1.65 4.15 0.77
CA VAL A 86 2.56 4.86 1.68
C VAL A 86 3.77 3.98 2.00
N PRO A 87 4.93 4.59 2.30
CA PRO A 87 6.09 3.85 2.75
C PRO A 87 5.87 3.20 4.12
N LEU A 88 6.33 1.96 4.27
CA LEU A 88 6.56 1.29 5.53
C LEU A 88 8.03 0.86 5.56
N GLY A 89 8.82 1.47 6.42
CA GLY A 89 10.21 1.08 6.65
C GLY A 89 10.29 0.04 7.74
N VAL A 90 11.08 -1.01 7.50
CA VAL A 90 11.46 -2.03 8.49
C VAL A 90 12.97 -2.04 8.60
N MET A 91 13.48 -1.93 9.81
CA MET A 91 14.91 -1.86 10.10
C MET A 91 15.26 -2.83 11.21
N PHE A 92 16.34 -3.56 11.05
CA PHE A 92 16.80 -4.45 12.10
C PHE A 92 18.32 -4.62 12.10
N LYS A 93 18.86 -4.81 13.30
CA LYS A 93 20.26 -5.14 13.56
C LYS A 93 20.32 -5.79 14.94
N ASP A 94 21.02 -6.90 15.05
CA ASP A 94 21.15 -7.67 16.29
C ASP A 94 19.76 -7.91 16.95
N ASP A 95 19.56 -7.46 18.18
CA ASP A 95 18.30 -7.60 18.94
C ASP A 95 17.28 -6.46 18.67
N VAL A 96 17.59 -5.52 17.79
CA VAL A 96 16.73 -4.37 17.48
C VAL A 96 15.92 -4.67 16.23
N PHE A 97 14.59 -4.61 16.33
CA PHE A 97 13.68 -4.71 15.22
C PHE A 97 12.63 -3.59 15.26
N VAL A 98 12.62 -2.74 14.26
CA VAL A 98 11.81 -1.51 14.20
C VAL A 98 11.01 -1.46 12.92
N SER A 99 9.77 -0.98 13.00
CA SER A 99 9.03 -0.50 11.83
C SER A 99 8.55 0.94 12.02
N VAL A 100 8.58 1.71 10.96
CA VAL A 100 8.13 3.12 10.93
C VAL A 100 7.19 3.34 9.77
N CYS A 101 6.05 3.98 10.04
CA CYS A 101 5.11 4.46 9.04
C CYS A 101 4.57 5.84 9.45
N PHE A 102 4.67 6.83 8.59
CA PHE A 102 4.18 8.19 8.87
C PHE A 102 2.65 8.30 8.78
N PHE A 103 1.98 7.27 8.28
CA PHE A 103 0.54 7.23 8.07
C PHE A 103 -0.15 6.23 9.00
N LYS A 104 -1.38 6.53 9.38
CA LYS A 104 -2.25 5.56 10.04
C LYS A 104 -2.82 4.61 8.99
N THR A 105 -2.60 3.32 9.16
CA THR A 105 -3.06 2.28 8.24
C THR A 105 -3.86 1.23 8.99
N ASP A 106 -4.70 0.50 8.27
CA ASP A 106 -5.46 -0.64 8.83
C ASP A 106 -4.62 -1.92 8.87
N ILE A 107 -3.51 -1.98 8.12
CA ILE A 107 -2.67 -3.17 7.95
C ILE A 107 -2.02 -3.59 9.25
N ILE A 108 -1.36 -2.67 9.96
CA ILE A 108 -0.61 -2.99 11.16
C ILE A 108 -1.52 -3.51 12.30
N PRO A 109 -2.66 -2.85 12.61
CA PRO A 109 -3.61 -3.40 13.59
C PRO A 109 -4.17 -4.78 13.20
N ASP A 110 -4.54 -4.98 11.91
CA ASP A 110 -5.05 -6.27 11.42
C ASP A 110 -3.96 -7.35 11.49
N PHE A 111 -2.72 -7.02 11.12
CA PHE A 111 -1.57 -7.92 11.23
C PHE A 111 -1.35 -8.41 12.68
N ILE A 112 -1.35 -7.50 13.65
CA ILE A 112 -1.21 -7.84 15.07
C ILE A 112 -2.36 -8.75 15.52
N GLN A 113 -3.59 -8.45 15.15
CA GLN A 113 -4.74 -9.29 15.49
C GLN A 113 -4.68 -10.66 14.80
N TYR A 114 -4.26 -10.70 13.54
CA TYR A 114 -4.09 -11.95 12.79
C TYR A 114 -3.07 -12.88 13.46
N THR A 115 -1.90 -12.34 13.86
CA THR A 115 -0.87 -13.13 14.55
C THR A 115 -1.38 -13.73 15.86
N LYS A 116 -2.20 -12.99 16.63
CA LYS A 116 -2.85 -13.49 17.85
C LYS A 116 -3.83 -14.61 17.55
N ARG A 117 -4.73 -14.42 16.58
CA ARG A 117 -5.74 -15.43 16.20
C ARG A 117 -5.14 -16.75 15.72
N LYS A 118 -4.01 -16.66 15.02
CA LYS A 118 -3.31 -17.81 14.44
C LYS A 118 -2.17 -18.34 15.33
N ASN A 119 -1.93 -17.72 16.47
CA ASN A 119 -0.82 -18.03 17.37
C ASN A 119 0.53 -18.10 16.64
N ILE A 120 0.78 -17.13 15.76
CA ILE A 120 1.99 -17.06 14.96
C ILE A 120 3.12 -16.52 15.84
N GLN A 121 4.22 -17.26 15.89
CA GLN A 121 5.47 -16.83 16.50
C GLN A 121 6.48 -16.48 15.42
N PHE A 122 7.31 -15.50 15.68
CA PHE A 122 8.36 -15.06 14.78
C PHE A 122 9.70 -15.57 15.32
N THR A 123 10.37 -16.39 14.54
CA THR A 123 11.67 -16.94 14.86
C THR A 123 12.82 -16.09 14.33
N ASP A 124 12.52 -15.26 13.32
CA ASP A 124 13.50 -14.42 12.64
C ASP A 124 12.82 -13.20 11.97
N ASN A 125 13.64 -12.20 11.65
CA ASN A 125 13.21 -10.94 11.08
C ASN A 125 12.79 -11.06 9.59
N ILE A 126 13.35 -12.02 8.86
CA ILE A 126 13.08 -12.19 7.42
C ILE A 126 11.66 -12.75 7.20
N ASN A 127 11.30 -13.82 7.94
CA ASN A 127 9.93 -14.34 7.88
C ASN A 127 8.91 -13.32 8.41
N PHE A 128 9.29 -12.47 9.37
CA PHE A 128 8.44 -11.36 9.78
C PHE A 128 8.15 -10.39 8.61
N VAL A 129 9.17 -10.01 7.85
CA VAL A 129 9.02 -9.12 6.69
C VAL A 129 8.18 -9.77 5.60
N PHE A 130 8.39 -11.07 5.29
CA PHE A 130 7.54 -11.77 4.32
C PHE A 130 6.06 -11.81 4.77
N ARG A 131 5.78 -11.99 6.05
CA ARG A 131 4.41 -11.92 6.57
C ARG A 131 3.80 -10.52 6.46
N LEU A 132 4.60 -9.46 6.63
CA LEU A 132 4.14 -8.09 6.37
C LEU A 132 3.84 -7.86 4.89
N LEU A 133 4.69 -8.38 3.99
CA LEU A 133 4.45 -8.32 2.54
C LEU A 133 3.17 -9.08 2.16
N LEU A 134 2.96 -10.28 2.72
CA LEU A 134 1.73 -11.04 2.52
C LEU A 134 0.50 -10.26 2.99
N SER A 135 0.56 -9.71 4.21
CA SER A 135 -0.51 -8.88 4.76
C SER A 135 -0.80 -7.66 3.87
N SER A 136 0.25 -7.01 3.36
CA SER A 136 0.13 -5.90 2.42
C SER A 136 -0.60 -6.32 1.14
N SER A 137 -0.21 -7.44 0.53
CA SER A 137 -0.83 -7.97 -0.71
C SER A 137 -2.32 -8.27 -0.52
N ILE A 138 -2.69 -8.89 0.62
CA ILE A 138 -4.09 -9.14 0.99
C ILE A 138 -4.87 -7.82 1.14
N TRP A 139 -4.26 -6.78 1.71
CA TRP A 139 -4.90 -5.47 1.84
C TRP A 139 -5.03 -4.74 0.50
N PHE A 140 -4.07 -4.88 -0.41
CA PHE A 140 -4.24 -4.42 -1.80
C PHE A 140 -5.48 -5.05 -2.43
N LEU A 141 -5.66 -6.36 -2.32
CA LEU A 141 -6.84 -7.07 -2.85
C LEU A 141 -8.15 -6.60 -2.18
N LYS A 142 -8.16 -6.37 -0.87
CA LYS A 142 -9.31 -5.81 -0.16
C LYS A 142 -9.71 -4.44 -0.71
N TYR A 143 -8.75 -3.56 -0.95
CA TYR A 143 -9.02 -2.22 -1.46
C TYR A 143 -9.34 -2.22 -2.96
N LEU A 144 -8.73 -3.08 -3.76
CA LEU A 144 -9.10 -3.30 -5.16
C LEU A 144 -10.57 -3.71 -5.30
N LYS A 145 -11.05 -4.58 -4.41
CA LYS A 145 -12.47 -4.93 -4.36
C LYS A 145 -13.37 -3.71 -4.07
N GLN A 146 -12.94 -2.81 -3.17
CA GLN A 146 -13.68 -1.58 -2.87
C GLN A 146 -13.66 -0.60 -4.07
N ILE A 147 -12.51 -0.45 -4.74
CA ILE A 147 -12.38 0.34 -5.96
C ILE A 147 -13.35 -0.17 -7.03
N ASN A 148 -13.39 -1.48 -7.29
CA ASN A 148 -14.30 -2.07 -8.27
C ASN A 148 -15.78 -1.81 -7.94
N ILE A 149 -16.17 -1.87 -6.66
CA ILE A 149 -17.54 -1.55 -6.23
C ILE A 149 -17.85 -0.07 -6.52
N GLN A 150 -16.93 0.85 -6.23
CA GLN A 150 -17.10 2.28 -6.50
C GLN A 150 -17.15 2.58 -8.01
N THR A 151 -16.31 1.91 -8.81
CA THR A 151 -16.32 2.01 -10.28
C THR A 151 -17.69 1.63 -10.85
N LYS A 152 -18.22 0.46 -10.45
CA LYS A 152 -19.55 0.00 -10.90
C LYS A 152 -20.69 0.94 -10.46
N ALA A 153 -20.57 1.54 -9.29
CA ALA A 153 -21.55 2.52 -8.83
C ALA A 153 -21.52 3.80 -9.67
N ALA A 154 -20.34 4.33 -9.97
CA ALA A 154 -20.17 5.49 -10.83
C ALA A 154 -20.62 5.21 -12.28
N GLU A 155 -20.31 4.05 -12.85
CA GLU A 155 -20.77 3.60 -14.16
C GLU A 155 -22.29 3.64 -14.26
N LYS A 156 -22.99 3.00 -13.31
CA LYS A 156 -24.46 2.98 -13.27
C LYS A 156 -25.09 4.38 -13.21
N GLN A 157 -24.45 5.30 -12.51
CA GLN A 157 -24.90 6.69 -12.44
C GLN A 157 -24.69 7.41 -13.78
N LEU A 158 -23.55 7.20 -14.45
CA LEU A 158 -23.26 7.77 -15.77
C LEU A 158 -24.19 7.25 -16.87
N GLU A 159 -24.64 5.99 -16.81
CA GLU A 159 -25.65 5.46 -17.74
C GLU A 159 -26.99 6.21 -17.64
N SER A 160 -27.37 6.64 -16.44
CA SER A 160 -28.62 7.37 -16.20
C SER A 160 -28.52 8.87 -16.49
N SER A 161 -27.37 9.48 -16.26
CA SER A 161 -27.12 10.91 -16.43
C SER A 161 -25.61 11.19 -16.43
N VAL A 162 -25.09 11.70 -17.53
CA VAL A 162 -23.68 12.07 -17.63
C VAL A 162 -23.43 13.35 -16.82
N ARG A 163 -22.87 13.22 -15.62
CA ARG A 163 -22.48 14.34 -14.77
C ARG A 163 -20.96 14.37 -14.60
N ASN A 164 -20.42 15.55 -14.38
CA ASN A 164 -18.99 15.72 -14.18
C ASN A 164 -18.47 15.08 -12.88
N GLU A 165 -19.32 14.95 -11.85
CA GLU A 165 -18.95 14.36 -10.56
C GLU A 165 -18.56 12.87 -10.68
N GLU A 166 -19.32 12.10 -11.45
CA GLU A 166 -19.05 10.69 -11.68
C GLU A 166 -17.77 10.49 -12.49
N LEU A 167 -17.54 11.36 -13.51
CA LEU A 167 -16.28 11.34 -14.25
C LEU A 167 -15.07 11.68 -13.36
N HIS A 168 -15.19 12.67 -12.49
CA HIS A 168 -14.17 12.96 -11.49
C HIS A 168 -13.94 11.80 -10.52
N THR A 169 -14.99 11.05 -10.19
CA THR A 169 -14.86 9.86 -9.37
C THR A 169 -14.07 8.77 -10.08
N LEU A 170 -14.38 8.50 -11.36
CA LEU A 170 -13.61 7.52 -12.16
C LEU A 170 -12.14 7.94 -12.29
N LEU A 171 -11.84 9.22 -12.57
CA LEU A 171 -10.45 9.74 -12.61
C LEU A 171 -9.70 9.54 -11.30
N ARG A 172 -10.36 9.75 -10.16
CA ARG A 172 -9.76 9.50 -8.83
C ARG A 172 -9.45 8.01 -8.62
N LEU A 173 -10.38 7.14 -9.01
CA LEU A 173 -10.18 5.69 -8.90
C LEU A 173 -9.06 5.20 -9.82
N GLU A 174 -8.95 5.75 -11.04
CA GLU A 174 -7.84 5.45 -11.95
C GLU A 174 -6.49 5.84 -11.32
N LYS A 175 -6.40 7.02 -10.74
CA LYS A 175 -5.20 7.46 -10.02
C LYS A 175 -4.82 6.50 -8.87
N CYS A 176 -5.82 5.99 -8.13
CA CYS A 176 -5.58 4.97 -7.10
C CYS A 176 -4.97 3.70 -7.69
N LEU A 177 -5.49 3.23 -8.84
CA LEU A 177 -4.99 2.03 -9.52
C LEU A 177 -3.56 2.21 -10.04
N VAL A 178 -3.20 3.41 -10.52
CA VAL A 178 -1.82 3.74 -10.91
C VAL A 178 -0.87 3.62 -9.72
N TYR A 179 -1.24 4.16 -8.56
CA TYR A 179 -0.44 4.03 -7.34
C TYR A 179 -0.30 2.56 -6.91
N PHE A 180 -1.39 1.78 -6.97
CA PHE A 180 -1.38 0.38 -6.60
C PHE A 180 -0.49 -0.44 -7.54
N THR A 181 -0.67 -0.29 -8.84
CA THR A 181 0.14 -1.00 -9.84
C THR A 181 1.64 -0.69 -9.68
N THR A 182 2.00 0.58 -9.51
CA THR A 182 3.38 1.01 -9.33
C THR A 182 3.99 0.43 -8.06
N SER A 183 3.25 0.47 -6.96
CA SER A 183 3.72 -0.03 -5.66
C SER A 183 3.81 -1.55 -5.61
N LEU A 184 2.85 -2.26 -6.22
CA LEU A 184 2.87 -3.72 -6.32
C LEU A 184 4.06 -4.21 -7.16
N ARG A 185 4.37 -3.55 -8.29
CA ARG A 185 5.58 -3.85 -9.09
C ARG A 185 6.86 -3.61 -8.29
N GLY A 186 6.92 -2.53 -7.51
CA GLY A 186 8.06 -2.24 -6.64
C GLY A 186 8.22 -3.28 -5.53
N ASN A 187 7.14 -3.68 -4.89
CA ASN A 187 7.14 -4.72 -3.86
C ASN A 187 7.48 -6.10 -4.42
N ASP A 188 7.10 -6.42 -5.66
CA ASP A 188 7.47 -7.66 -6.34
C ASP A 188 9.00 -7.74 -6.53
N ILE A 189 9.62 -6.67 -7.04
CA ILE A 189 11.08 -6.57 -7.16
C ILE A 189 11.74 -6.68 -5.78
N LEU A 190 11.18 -6.05 -4.75
CA LEU A 190 11.63 -6.15 -3.37
C LEU A 190 11.60 -7.58 -2.86
N THR A 191 10.48 -8.30 -3.07
CA THR A 191 10.29 -9.69 -2.70
C THR A 191 11.36 -10.59 -3.33
N HIS A 192 11.63 -10.42 -4.63
CA HIS A 192 12.67 -11.16 -5.33
C HIS A 192 14.08 -10.86 -4.78
N ARG A 193 14.38 -9.60 -4.45
CA ARG A 193 15.67 -9.23 -3.84
C ARG A 193 15.81 -9.81 -2.44
N LEU A 194 14.78 -9.74 -1.61
CA LEU A 194 14.77 -10.31 -0.25
C LEU A 194 14.99 -11.82 -0.27
N LYS A 195 14.30 -12.53 -1.16
CA LYS A 195 14.43 -13.98 -1.37
C LYS A 195 15.87 -14.40 -1.73
N ASN A 196 16.58 -13.54 -2.49
CA ASN A 196 17.94 -13.81 -2.96
C ASN A 196 19.03 -13.16 -2.08
N MET A 197 18.66 -12.46 -1.02
CA MET A 197 19.61 -11.84 -0.11
C MET A 197 20.48 -12.90 0.59
N ARG A 198 21.78 -12.61 0.76
CA ARG A 198 22.70 -13.52 1.44
C ARG A 198 22.24 -13.79 2.88
N GLY A 199 22.15 -15.07 3.24
CA GLY A 199 21.63 -15.49 4.55
C GLY A 199 20.09 -15.59 4.64
N ALA A 200 19.32 -14.98 3.74
CA ALA A 200 17.86 -15.11 3.75
C ALA A 200 17.40 -16.51 3.32
N LYS A 201 18.08 -17.12 2.34
CA LYS A 201 17.74 -18.46 1.80
C LYS A 201 17.77 -19.59 2.84
N GLU A 202 18.52 -19.41 3.91
CA GLU A 202 18.70 -20.41 4.96
C GLU A 202 17.63 -20.29 6.06
N VAL A 203 16.88 -19.18 6.07
CA VAL A 203 16.02 -18.77 7.17
C VAL A 203 14.55 -18.67 6.78
N TYR A 204 14.23 -18.23 5.54
CA TYR A 204 12.83 -18.02 5.15
C TYR A 204 12.05 -19.31 4.95
N ASP A 205 10.77 -19.27 5.29
CA ASP A 205 9.79 -20.32 5.02
C ASP A 205 9.38 -20.29 3.54
N PRO A 206 9.69 -21.34 2.74
CA PRO A 206 9.38 -21.36 1.31
C PRO A 206 7.88 -21.24 1.00
N ASP A 207 7.03 -21.86 1.81
CA ASP A 207 5.58 -21.83 1.62
C ASP A 207 5.04 -20.41 1.85
N LEU A 208 5.58 -19.70 2.84
CA LEU A 208 5.25 -18.32 3.09
C LEU A 208 5.66 -17.40 1.92
N VAL A 209 6.84 -17.62 1.35
CA VAL A 209 7.32 -16.84 0.20
C VAL A 209 6.47 -17.11 -1.04
N GLU A 210 6.08 -18.36 -1.27
CA GLU A 210 5.15 -18.72 -2.35
C GLU A 210 3.80 -18.03 -2.18
N ASP A 211 3.24 -18.01 -0.97
CA ASP A 211 2.00 -17.27 -0.67
C ASP A 211 2.14 -15.77 -0.98
N VAL A 212 3.28 -15.15 -0.63
CA VAL A 212 3.55 -13.73 -0.94
C VAL A 212 3.58 -13.51 -2.45
N GLU A 213 4.27 -14.35 -3.20
CA GLU A 213 4.39 -14.26 -4.66
C GLU A 213 3.02 -14.41 -5.33
N ILE A 214 2.20 -15.37 -4.90
CA ILE A 214 0.86 -15.60 -5.44
C ILE A 214 -0.07 -14.41 -5.18
N GLU A 215 -0.19 -13.97 -3.92
CA GLU A 215 -1.11 -12.90 -3.54
C GLU A 215 -0.69 -11.55 -4.14
N SER A 216 0.63 -11.28 -4.20
CA SER A 216 1.17 -10.06 -4.82
C SER A 216 0.92 -10.03 -6.32
N LYS A 217 1.16 -11.14 -7.01
CA LYS A 217 0.90 -11.30 -8.45
C LYS A 217 -0.59 -11.12 -8.74
N GLN A 218 -1.47 -11.77 -7.98
CA GLN A 218 -2.91 -11.62 -8.12
C GLN A 218 -3.35 -10.16 -7.96
N ALA A 219 -2.84 -9.46 -6.94
CA ALA A 219 -3.15 -8.06 -6.72
C ALA A 219 -2.67 -7.17 -7.87
N LEU A 220 -1.47 -7.43 -8.40
CA LEU A 220 -0.90 -6.69 -9.52
C LEU A 220 -1.72 -6.89 -10.81
N GLU A 221 -2.03 -8.13 -11.16
CA GLU A 221 -2.82 -8.45 -12.35
C GLU A 221 -4.22 -7.83 -12.25
N GLN A 222 -4.86 -7.94 -11.10
CA GLN A 222 -6.18 -7.35 -10.87
C GLN A 222 -6.15 -5.81 -10.94
N SER A 223 -5.10 -5.16 -10.43
CA SER A 223 -4.92 -3.71 -10.52
C SER A 223 -4.78 -3.24 -11.97
N ILE A 224 -4.01 -3.98 -12.78
CA ILE A 224 -3.84 -3.69 -14.21
C ILE A 224 -5.17 -3.82 -14.94
N VAL A 225 -5.87 -4.94 -14.78
CA VAL A 225 -7.17 -5.18 -15.43
C VAL A 225 -8.20 -4.10 -15.07
N TYR A 226 -8.26 -3.72 -13.80
CA TYR A 226 -9.20 -2.66 -13.39
C TYR A 226 -8.83 -1.30 -13.98
N SER A 227 -7.54 -0.99 -14.09
CA SER A 227 -7.07 0.24 -14.73
C SER A 227 -7.43 0.30 -16.23
N GLU A 228 -7.24 -0.81 -16.95
CA GLU A 228 -7.59 -0.93 -18.38
C GLU A 228 -9.10 -0.77 -18.60
N VAL A 229 -9.93 -1.44 -17.80
CA VAL A 229 -11.40 -1.35 -17.87
C VAL A 229 -11.84 0.09 -17.61
N LEU A 230 -11.27 0.74 -16.59
CA LEU A 230 -11.66 2.09 -16.19
C LEU A 230 -11.24 3.13 -17.23
N SER A 231 -10.04 3.00 -17.81
CA SER A 231 -9.58 3.85 -18.92
C SER A 231 -10.47 3.71 -20.16
N GLY A 232 -10.80 2.46 -20.57
CA GLY A 232 -11.72 2.23 -21.69
C GLY A 232 -13.12 2.78 -21.46
N MET A 233 -13.61 2.72 -20.23
CA MET A 233 -14.88 3.31 -19.83
C MET A 233 -14.85 4.85 -19.97
N MET A 234 -13.79 5.51 -19.49
CA MET A 234 -13.64 6.97 -19.62
C MET A 234 -13.58 7.44 -21.08
N ASP A 235 -12.87 6.70 -21.95
CA ASP A 235 -12.82 6.99 -23.38
C ASP A 235 -14.20 6.87 -24.04
N ALA A 236 -14.97 5.86 -23.67
CA ALA A 236 -16.34 5.69 -24.16
C ALA A 236 -17.24 6.85 -23.73
N TYR A 237 -17.19 7.28 -22.48
CA TYR A 237 -17.98 8.42 -22.00
C TYR A 237 -17.54 9.75 -22.64
N ALA A 238 -16.25 9.98 -22.83
CA ALA A 238 -15.75 11.16 -23.54
C ALA A 238 -16.32 11.23 -24.98
N SER A 239 -16.41 10.09 -25.66
CA SER A 239 -17.00 9.99 -27.00
C SER A 239 -18.51 10.28 -26.99
N VAL A 240 -19.25 9.79 -25.99
CA VAL A 240 -20.69 10.07 -25.82
C VAL A 240 -20.95 11.55 -25.59
N ILE A 241 -20.14 12.20 -24.71
CA ILE A 241 -20.25 13.64 -24.42
C ILE A 241 -20.01 14.45 -25.70
N SER A 242 -18.94 14.14 -26.43
CA SER A 242 -18.62 14.81 -27.69
C SER A 242 -19.73 14.68 -28.72
N ASN A 243 -20.32 13.48 -28.86
CA ASN A 243 -21.44 13.26 -29.78
C ASN A 243 -22.69 14.06 -29.36
N ASN A 244 -23.02 14.10 -28.09
CA ASN A 244 -24.16 14.88 -27.58
C ASN A 244 -23.98 16.40 -27.85
N LEU A 245 -22.77 16.92 -27.61
CA LEU A 245 -22.45 18.32 -27.94
C LEU A 245 -22.63 18.61 -29.42
N ASN A 246 -22.17 17.73 -30.31
CA ASN A 246 -22.35 17.88 -31.77
C ASN A 246 -23.84 17.89 -32.18
N ILE A 247 -24.68 17.05 -31.54
CA ILE A 247 -26.13 17.04 -31.77
C ILE A 247 -26.76 18.38 -31.34
N VAL A 248 -26.42 18.89 -30.17
CA VAL A 248 -26.91 20.18 -29.67
C VAL A 248 -26.48 21.31 -30.57
N MET A 249 -25.21 21.33 -30.98
CA MET A 249 -24.69 22.36 -31.92
C MET A 249 -25.41 22.34 -33.26
N LYS A 250 -25.65 21.16 -33.85
CA LYS A 250 -26.41 21.00 -35.09
C LYS A 250 -27.83 21.55 -34.96
N ARG A 251 -28.53 21.28 -33.86
CA ARG A 251 -29.86 21.79 -33.56
C ARG A 251 -29.86 23.31 -33.43
N LEU A 252 -28.90 23.88 -32.69
CA LEU A 252 -28.75 25.35 -32.55
C LEU A 252 -28.52 26.03 -33.90
N THR A 253 -27.62 25.48 -34.72
CA THR A 253 -27.33 26.03 -36.07
C THR A 253 -28.55 25.95 -36.96
N SER A 254 -29.32 24.86 -36.91
CA SER A 254 -30.57 24.72 -37.70
C SER A 254 -31.62 25.79 -37.31
N VAL A 255 -31.79 26.04 -36.00
CA VAL A 255 -32.71 27.06 -35.51
C VAL A 255 -32.26 28.47 -35.90
N SER A 256 -30.95 28.76 -35.85
CA SER A 256 -30.39 30.08 -36.25
C SER A 256 -30.46 30.37 -37.76
N LEU A 257 -30.58 29.33 -38.60
CA LEU A 257 -30.74 29.50 -40.05
C LEU A 257 -32.19 29.71 -40.47
N VAL A 258 -33.16 29.41 -39.58
CA VAL A 258 -34.61 29.57 -39.85
C VAL A 258 -35.16 30.87 -39.29
N LEU A 259 -34.46 31.52 -38.41
CA LEU A 259 -34.75 32.88 -37.92
C LEU A 259 -34.01 33.94 -38.74
#